data_4b3ae8252200668e197ef42992ae5e46
#
_entry.id   4b3ae8252200668e197ef42992ae5e46
#
_cell.length_a   1.000
_cell.length_b   1.000
_cell.length_c   1.000
_cell.angle_alpha   90.00
_cell.angle_beta   90.00
_cell.angle_gamma   90.00
#
_symmetry.space_group_name_H-M   'P 1'
#
loop_
_entity.id
_entity.type
_entity.pdbx_description
1 polymer ?
#
loop_
_entity_poly.entity_id
_entity_poly.type
_entity_poly.pdbx_seq_one_letter_code
_entity_poly.pdbx_strand_id
1 'polypeptide(L)'
;AGGTADAASVKIDEKTFPDVCVRTAVAQYDKNKDGVLSDQERDKVTGIDFDSALAQHYTEGHCVDFEGMQNFTDINSIYLDLRYKAKNNSYKYWNYRADNLTQCFPNAQRISIYWYGNQTISLKGTAVNARKISLYALQNGKLDYSLYAPNAQNVEICGKFTDTKKSYGQYFPDASEVILEETNIGGNNTLAGFKGLQTLYLSGKAITSLNFSPLKNNPIYSLSVERAACRSMDLSPLKTCKLKVLSLKDCGVNSLNFQPLATSPLHKLYVINCPLKKIDVSPLKNTLTELWLGTLQNTYFWEEINHKQTKPKYQLLDLSKMKKLKRVYACGVASLKTVKLKDTKTKQSIRSLLELHLYGTG
;
A
#
# COMPACT_ATOMS: atom_id res chain seq x y z
N ALA A 1 -35.12 -40.53 -6.23
CA ALA A 1 -35.20 -39.68 -5.07
C ALA A 1 -33.81 -39.65 -4.43
N GLY A 2 -32.98 -38.72 -4.83
CA GLY A 2 -31.71 -38.43 -4.18
C GLY A 2 -31.96 -37.37 -3.13
N GLY A 3 -32.01 -37.75 -1.86
CA GLY A 3 -32.02 -36.83 -0.76
C GLY A 3 -30.70 -36.06 -0.75
N THR A 4 -30.76 -34.76 -0.96
CA THR A 4 -29.70 -33.86 -0.58
C THR A 4 -29.51 -34.04 0.92
N ALA A 5 -28.31 -34.43 1.36
CA ALA A 5 -27.98 -34.42 2.76
C ALA A 5 -28.24 -32.97 3.26
N ASP A 6 -29.20 -32.80 4.17
CA ASP A 6 -29.40 -31.54 4.88
C ASP A 6 -28.07 -31.20 5.52
N ALA A 7 -27.44 -30.13 5.06
CA ALA A 7 -26.27 -29.61 5.73
C ALA A 7 -26.73 -29.22 7.16
N ALA A 8 -26.03 -29.71 8.16
CA ALA A 8 -26.48 -29.66 9.54
C ALA A 8 -26.68 -28.20 9.99
N SER A 9 -27.89 -27.89 10.49
CA SER A 9 -28.21 -26.61 11.11
C SER A 9 -27.19 -26.24 12.20
N VAL A 10 -26.84 -24.96 12.34
CA VAL A 10 -25.83 -24.47 13.27
C VAL A 10 -26.50 -23.82 14.47
N LYS A 11 -26.25 -24.35 15.69
CA LYS A 11 -26.80 -23.79 16.92
C LYS A 11 -26.10 -22.48 17.29
N ILE A 12 -26.87 -21.51 17.74
CA ILE A 12 -26.36 -20.24 18.28
C ILE A 12 -26.17 -20.39 19.78
N ASP A 13 -25.14 -21.10 20.20
CA ASP A 13 -24.83 -21.38 21.60
C ASP A 13 -23.34 -21.09 21.92
N GLU A 14 -22.98 -21.18 23.22
CA GLU A 14 -21.62 -20.95 23.67
C GLU A 14 -20.60 -21.99 23.17
N LYS A 15 -21.07 -23.17 22.82
CA LYS A 15 -20.21 -24.22 22.30
C LYS A 15 -19.81 -23.93 20.87
N THR A 16 -20.72 -23.41 20.04
CA THR A 16 -20.50 -23.10 18.63
C THR A 16 -19.84 -21.74 18.45
N PHE A 17 -20.31 -20.73 19.20
CA PHE A 17 -19.81 -19.37 19.18
C PHE A 17 -19.45 -18.95 20.62
N PRO A 18 -18.23 -19.19 21.08
CA PRO A 18 -17.84 -18.92 22.45
C PRO A 18 -17.99 -17.45 22.87
N ASP A 19 -17.76 -16.54 21.93
CA ASP A 19 -17.82 -15.11 22.18
C ASP A 19 -19.25 -14.57 22.13
N VAL A 20 -19.65 -13.84 23.17
CA VAL A 20 -21.00 -13.25 23.27
C VAL A 20 -21.26 -12.19 22.22
N CYS A 21 -20.23 -11.43 21.80
CA CYS A 21 -20.37 -10.43 20.73
C CYS A 21 -20.63 -11.11 19.40
N VAL A 22 -19.90 -12.19 19.12
CA VAL A 22 -20.08 -12.98 17.90
C VAL A 22 -21.46 -13.66 17.89
N ARG A 23 -21.88 -14.28 19.02
CA ARG A 23 -23.24 -14.85 19.12
C ARG A 23 -24.33 -13.80 18.88
N THR A 24 -24.18 -12.61 19.46
CA THR A 24 -25.17 -11.53 19.27
C THR A 24 -25.22 -11.05 17.82
N ALA A 25 -24.07 -10.91 17.18
CA ALA A 25 -24.00 -10.54 15.76
C ALA A 25 -24.64 -11.61 14.86
N VAL A 26 -24.36 -12.88 15.15
CA VAL A 26 -24.89 -14.03 14.40
C VAL A 26 -26.40 -14.20 14.59
N ALA A 27 -26.91 -13.99 15.81
CA ALA A 27 -28.33 -14.10 16.14
C ALA A 27 -29.24 -13.15 15.34
N GLN A 28 -28.71 -12.11 14.73
CA GLN A 28 -29.49 -11.21 13.86
C GLN A 28 -29.96 -11.90 12.55
N TYR A 29 -29.33 -13.00 12.17
CA TYR A 29 -29.64 -13.78 10.98
C TYR A 29 -30.61 -14.94 11.25
N ASP A 30 -30.86 -15.30 12.50
CA ASP A 30 -31.91 -16.21 12.95
C ASP A 30 -33.27 -15.50 12.84
N LYS A 31 -33.95 -15.70 11.72
CA LYS A 31 -35.20 -14.98 11.41
C LYS A 31 -36.41 -15.53 12.15
N ASN A 32 -36.43 -16.82 12.39
CA ASN A 32 -37.52 -17.48 13.09
C ASN A 32 -37.32 -17.51 14.62
N LYS A 33 -36.10 -17.11 15.10
CA LYS A 33 -35.72 -17.02 16.51
C LYS A 33 -35.80 -18.37 17.26
N ASP A 34 -35.46 -19.45 16.59
CA ASP A 34 -35.44 -20.79 17.19
C ASP A 34 -34.08 -21.15 17.84
N GLY A 35 -33.08 -20.24 17.74
CA GLY A 35 -31.74 -20.42 18.27
C GLY A 35 -30.84 -21.26 17.38
N VAL A 36 -31.25 -21.47 16.13
CA VAL A 36 -30.54 -22.28 15.16
C VAL A 36 -30.49 -21.53 13.82
N LEU A 37 -29.38 -21.59 13.14
CA LEU A 37 -29.25 -21.10 11.77
C LEU A 37 -29.45 -22.27 10.80
N SER A 38 -30.52 -22.21 10.03
CA SER A 38 -30.73 -23.08 8.88
C SER A 38 -29.76 -22.74 7.75
N ASP A 39 -29.59 -23.65 6.79
CA ASP A 39 -28.82 -23.41 5.58
C ASP A 39 -29.28 -22.15 4.83
N GLN A 40 -30.61 -21.99 4.70
CA GLN A 40 -31.21 -20.84 4.02
C GLN A 40 -30.91 -19.50 4.71
N GLU A 41 -30.72 -19.50 6.04
CA GLU A 41 -30.33 -18.31 6.79
C GLU A 41 -28.84 -18.04 6.65
N ARG A 42 -28.00 -19.08 6.71
CA ARG A 42 -26.54 -18.96 6.54
C ARG A 42 -26.14 -18.51 5.15
N ASP A 43 -26.75 -19.05 4.10
CA ASP A 43 -26.47 -18.72 2.68
C ASP A 43 -26.76 -17.25 2.34
N LYS A 44 -27.51 -16.56 3.18
CA LYS A 44 -27.76 -15.12 3.03
C LYS A 44 -26.71 -14.24 3.70
N VAL A 45 -25.81 -14.84 4.49
CA VAL A 45 -24.81 -14.12 5.25
C VAL A 45 -23.54 -13.97 4.42
N THR A 46 -23.41 -12.87 3.69
CA THR A 46 -22.23 -12.51 2.91
C THR A 46 -21.23 -11.62 3.66
N GLY A 47 -21.66 -11.09 4.81
CA GLY A 47 -20.86 -10.27 5.74
C GLY A 47 -21.60 -10.11 7.05
N ILE A 48 -20.88 -9.86 8.14
CA ILE A 48 -21.45 -9.65 9.47
C ILE A 48 -20.91 -8.32 10.01
N ASP A 49 -21.85 -7.50 10.52
CA ASP A 49 -21.54 -6.30 11.28
C ASP A 49 -21.40 -6.67 12.76
N PHE A 50 -20.17 -6.59 13.25
CA PHE A 50 -19.87 -6.84 14.67
C PHE A 50 -19.98 -5.57 15.52
N ASP A 51 -20.00 -4.38 14.94
CA ASP A 51 -19.90 -3.12 15.69
C ASP A 51 -21.05 -2.93 16.66
N SER A 52 -22.29 -3.21 16.22
CA SER A 52 -23.49 -3.11 17.07
C SER A 52 -23.46 -4.10 18.24
N ALA A 53 -23.04 -5.33 18.01
CA ALA A 53 -22.92 -6.38 19.01
C ALA A 53 -21.79 -6.08 20.01
N LEU A 54 -20.67 -5.58 19.51
CA LEU A 54 -19.52 -5.14 20.31
C LEU A 54 -19.91 -3.99 21.24
N ALA A 55 -20.66 -3.00 20.74
CA ALA A 55 -21.13 -1.88 21.56
C ALA A 55 -22.03 -2.29 22.71
N GLN A 56 -22.79 -3.39 22.59
CA GLN A 56 -23.67 -3.92 23.61
C GLN A 56 -22.93 -4.66 24.74
N HIS A 57 -21.91 -5.44 24.38
CA HIS A 57 -21.28 -6.40 25.29
C HIS A 57 -19.86 -6.02 25.70
N TYR A 58 -19.38 -4.84 25.33
CA TYR A 58 -18.00 -4.45 25.61
C TYR A 58 -17.74 -4.36 27.14
N THR A 59 -16.74 -5.09 27.57
CA THR A 59 -16.04 -4.88 28.83
C THR A 59 -14.58 -4.58 28.56
N GLU A 60 -13.95 -3.73 29.37
CA GLU A 60 -12.54 -3.39 29.21
C GLU A 60 -11.67 -4.66 29.27
N GLY A 61 -10.80 -4.84 28.26
CA GLY A 61 -9.97 -6.04 28.17
C GLY A 61 -10.63 -7.26 27.49
N HIS A 62 -11.89 -7.16 27.06
CA HIS A 62 -12.52 -8.22 26.29
C HIS A 62 -11.77 -8.48 24.97
N CYS A 63 -11.43 -9.75 24.72
CA CYS A 63 -10.84 -10.19 23.47
C CYS A 63 -11.90 -10.92 22.64
N VAL A 64 -12.27 -10.37 21.51
CA VAL A 64 -13.26 -10.99 20.60
C VAL A 64 -12.66 -12.23 19.96
N ASP A 65 -13.36 -13.34 20.08
CA ASP A 65 -13.01 -14.63 19.47
C ASP A 65 -14.00 -14.98 18.36
N PHE A 66 -13.52 -15.06 17.12
CA PHE A 66 -14.34 -15.37 15.95
C PHE A 66 -14.63 -16.86 15.75
N GLU A 67 -14.32 -17.72 16.71
CA GLU A 67 -14.64 -19.15 16.64
C GLU A 67 -16.13 -19.36 16.32
N GLY A 68 -16.42 -20.29 15.41
CA GLY A 68 -17.76 -20.53 14.87
C GLY A 68 -18.03 -19.87 13.53
N MET A 69 -17.29 -18.82 13.16
CA MET A 69 -17.50 -18.11 11.89
C MET A 69 -17.19 -18.96 10.65
N GLN A 70 -16.42 -20.03 10.78
CA GLN A 70 -16.15 -21.00 9.71
C GLN A 70 -17.43 -21.71 9.21
N ASN A 71 -18.54 -21.63 9.95
CA ASN A 71 -19.84 -22.13 9.52
C ASN A 71 -20.51 -21.28 8.41
N PHE A 72 -19.97 -20.08 8.14
CA PHE A 72 -20.46 -19.18 7.10
C PHE A 72 -19.54 -19.22 5.89
N THR A 73 -19.89 -20.04 4.91
CA THR A 73 -19.04 -20.29 3.72
C THR A 73 -19.05 -19.15 2.71
N ASP A 74 -20.09 -18.31 2.74
CA ASP A 74 -20.29 -17.21 1.77
C ASP A 74 -19.68 -15.87 2.22
N ILE A 75 -19.10 -15.82 3.42
CA ILE A 75 -18.34 -14.65 3.85
C ILE A 75 -17.01 -14.61 3.09
N ASN A 76 -16.94 -13.72 2.11
CA ASN A 76 -15.77 -13.54 1.26
C ASN A 76 -14.97 -12.26 1.56
N SER A 77 -15.46 -11.42 2.47
CA SER A 77 -14.82 -10.17 2.84
C SER A 77 -14.86 -9.97 4.35
N ILE A 78 -13.69 -9.69 4.93
CA ILE A 78 -13.53 -9.33 6.33
C ILE A 78 -13.12 -7.87 6.38
N TYR A 79 -13.86 -7.09 7.16
CA TYR A 79 -13.51 -5.73 7.52
C TYR A 79 -13.59 -5.61 9.04
N LEU A 80 -12.46 -5.33 9.69
CA LEU A 80 -12.37 -5.12 11.12
C LEU A 80 -11.78 -3.73 11.37
N ASP A 81 -12.60 -2.81 11.86
CA ASP A 81 -12.15 -1.56 12.45
C ASP A 81 -12.11 -1.74 13.98
N LEU A 82 -10.90 -1.79 14.52
CA LEU A 82 -10.68 -2.05 15.94
C LEU A 82 -10.92 -0.80 16.82
N ARG A 83 -11.54 0.24 16.26
CA ARG A 83 -12.04 1.38 17.01
C ARG A 83 -13.53 1.24 17.25
N TYR A 84 -13.96 1.68 18.40
CA TYR A 84 -15.36 2.00 18.54
C TYR A 84 -15.54 3.30 19.31
N LYS A 85 -16.61 4.00 19.02
CA LYS A 85 -16.97 5.25 19.66
C LYS A 85 -17.91 4.96 20.84
N ALA A 86 -17.40 5.09 22.06
CA ALA A 86 -18.21 4.92 23.25
C ALA A 86 -19.29 6.02 23.35
N LYS A 87 -20.32 5.78 24.17
CA LYS A 87 -21.44 6.73 24.39
C LYS A 87 -21.00 8.13 24.83
N ASN A 88 -19.82 8.25 25.45
CA ASN A 88 -19.20 9.52 25.85
C ASN A 88 -18.32 10.17 24.78
N ASN A 89 -18.44 9.78 23.53
CA ASN A 89 -17.62 10.23 22.40
C ASN A 89 -16.11 9.90 22.48
N SER A 90 -15.64 9.12 23.46
CA SER A 90 -14.26 8.64 23.48
C SER A 90 -14.10 7.42 22.56
N TYR A 91 -12.94 7.32 21.90
CA TYR A 91 -12.59 6.08 21.17
C TYR A 91 -12.05 5.06 22.15
N LYS A 92 -12.55 3.83 22.07
CA LYS A 92 -12.02 2.66 22.75
C LYS A 92 -11.51 1.66 21.70
N TYR A 93 -10.62 0.78 22.12
CA TYR A 93 -9.93 -0.15 21.25
C TYR A 93 -10.22 -1.58 21.67
N TRP A 94 -10.51 -2.43 20.71
CA TRP A 94 -10.81 -3.83 20.93
C TRP A 94 -9.56 -4.70 20.84
N ASN A 95 -9.54 -5.76 21.61
CA ASN A 95 -8.58 -6.85 21.45
C ASN A 95 -9.27 -7.99 20.69
N TYR A 96 -8.63 -8.48 19.65
CA TYR A 96 -9.16 -9.57 18.83
C TYR A 96 -8.21 -10.75 18.84
N ARG A 97 -8.76 -11.97 18.75
CA ARG A 97 -8.00 -13.17 18.46
C ARG A 97 -7.73 -13.29 16.95
N ALA A 98 -6.85 -12.45 16.47
CA ALA A 98 -6.52 -12.42 15.05
C ALA A 98 -5.60 -13.58 14.61
N ASP A 99 -5.04 -14.33 15.54
CA ASP A 99 -4.21 -15.51 15.30
C ASP A 99 -4.98 -16.71 14.72
N ASN A 100 -6.32 -16.77 14.90
CA ASN A 100 -7.19 -17.79 14.30
C ASN A 100 -8.05 -17.26 13.13
N LEU A 101 -7.79 -16.05 12.65
CA LEU A 101 -8.61 -15.38 11.64
C LEU A 101 -8.79 -16.23 10.36
N THR A 102 -7.71 -16.85 9.87
CA THR A 102 -7.76 -17.68 8.65
C THR A 102 -8.55 -18.96 8.82
N GLN A 103 -8.66 -19.48 10.04
CA GLN A 103 -9.47 -20.67 10.35
C GLN A 103 -10.95 -20.27 10.46
N CYS A 104 -11.24 -19.12 11.06
CA CYS A 104 -12.60 -18.64 11.23
C CYS A 104 -13.23 -18.14 9.91
N PHE A 105 -12.42 -17.66 8.97
CA PHE A 105 -12.87 -17.14 7.67
C PHE A 105 -12.10 -17.76 6.51
N PRO A 106 -12.26 -19.07 6.28
CA PRO A 106 -11.43 -19.80 5.30
C PRO A 106 -11.62 -19.34 3.85
N ASN A 107 -12.80 -18.78 3.53
CA ASN A 107 -13.16 -18.33 2.18
C ASN A 107 -12.92 -16.83 1.94
N ALA A 108 -12.33 -16.13 2.89
CA ALA A 108 -12.09 -14.70 2.76
C ALA A 108 -11.18 -14.40 1.56
N GLN A 109 -11.70 -13.63 0.60
CA GLN A 109 -10.96 -13.10 -0.55
C GLN A 109 -10.38 -11.72 -0.27
N ARG A 110 -11.00 -10.96 0.66
CA ARG A 110 -10.54 -9.64 1.09
C ARG A 110 -10.41 -9.63 2.60
N ILE A 111 -9.27 -9.21 3.10
CA ILE A 111 -8.99 -9.06 4.51
C ILE A 111 -8.52 -7.63 4.74
N SER A 112 -9.33 -6.84 5.44
CA SER A 112 -9.03 -5.44 5.77
C SER A 112 -9.12 -5.26 7.29
N ILE A 113 -8.01 -4.87 7.91
CA ILE A 113 -7.92 -4.70 9.36
C ILE A 113 -7.29 -3.35 9.67
N TYR A 114 -8.00 -2.54 10.44
CA TYR A 114 -7.57 -1.24 10.93
C TYR A 114 -7.44 -1.30 12.44
N TRP A 115 -6.26 -1.00 12.99
CA TRP A 115 -6.08 -0.91 14.44
C TRP A 115 -5.30 0.33 14.81
N TYR A 116 -5.49 0.72 16.06
CA TYR A 116 -5.03 2.00 16.58
C TYR A 116 -4.36 1.82 17.94
N GLY A 117 -3.50 2.78 18.28
CA GLY A 117 -2.84 2.81 19.57
C GLY A 117 -1.57 1.95 19.63
N ASN A 118 -1.09 1.70 20.85
CA ASN A 118 0.22 1.05 21.08
C ASN A 118 0.15 -0.49 21.12
N GLN A 119 -0.99 -1.08 20.78
CA GLN A 119 -1.17 -2.52 20.84
C GLN A 119 -0.50 -3.21 19.66
N THR A 120 0.03 -4.41 19.93
CA THR A 120 0.53 -5.33 18.89
C THR A 120 -0.58 -6.32 18.56
N ILE A 121 -0.93 -6.43 17.29
CA ILE A 121 -1.85 -7.46 16.80
C ILE A 121 -1.04 -8.54 16.11
N SER A 122 -1.31 -9.79 16.51
CA SER A 122 -0.70 -10.96 15.89
C SER A 122 -1.66 -11.55 14.85
N LEU A 123 -1.21 -11.62 13.59
CA LEU A 123 -1.92 -12.28 12.50
C LEU A 123 -1.12 -13.50 12.06
N LYS A 124 -1.73 -14.69 12.13
CA LYS A 124 -1.05 -15.95 11.78
C LYS A 124 -1.90 -16.75 10.80
N GLY A 125 -1.28 -17.75 10.20
CA GLY A 125 -1.92 -18.75 9.37
C GLY A 125 -1.84 -18.47 7.87
N THR A 126 -2.56 -19.28 7.10
CA THR A 126 -2.54 -19.26 5.64
C THR A 126 -3.90 -18.87 5.07
N ALA A 127 -3.95 -17.77 4.34
CA ALA A 127 -5.14 -17.24 3.67
C ALA A 127 -5.08 -17.56 2.17
N VAL A 128 -5.30 -18.82 1.80
CA VAL A 128 -5.17 -19.29 0.40
C VAL A 128 -6.15 -18.64 -0.56
N ASN A 129 -7.33 -18.24 -0.08
CA ASN A 129 -8.37 -17.63 -0.89
C ASN A 129 -8.24 -16.11 -0.99
N ALA A 130 -7.38 -15.48 -0.16
CA ALA A 130 -7.21 -14.05 -0.15
C ALA A 130 -6.60 -13.54 -1.46
N ARG A 131 -7.24 -12.51 -2.03
CA ARG A 131 -6.81 -11.78 -3.23
C ARG A 131 -6.38 -10.36 -2.88
N LYS A 132 -6.97 -9.79 -1.84
CA LYS A 132 -6.64 -8.46 -1.33
C LYS A 132 -6.39 -8.51 0.17
N ILE A 133 -5.25 -7.96 0.58
CA ILE A 133 -4.85 -7.79 1.97
C ILE A 133 -4.64 -6.29 2.22
N SER A 134 -5.31 -5.72 3.23
CA SER A 134 -5.14 -4.33 3.65
C SER A 134 -4.98 -4.28 5.17
N LEU A 135 -3.79 -3.93 5.64
CA LEU A 135 -3.43 -3.93 7.07
C LEU A 135 -2.94 -2.54 7.46
N TYR A 136 -3.66 -1.88 8.37
CA TYR A 136 -3.38 -0.51 8.80
C TYR A 136 -3.13 -0.42 10.31
N ALA A 137 -1.87 -0.25 10.69
CA ALA A 137 -1.45 0.03 12.06
C ALA A 137 -1.30 1.55 12.26
N LEU A 138 -2.35 2.20 12.72
CA LEU A 138 -2.38 3.64 12.90
C LEU A 138 -1.94 4.05 14.32
N GLN A 139 -1.44 5.28 14.50
CA GLN A 139 -1.06 5.84 15.81
C GLN A 139 -0.08 4.96 16.61
N ASN A 140 1.04 4.55 15.99
CA ASN A 140 2.07 3.68 16.58
C ASN A 140 1.64 2.23 16.85
N GLY A 141 0.51 1.79 16.31
CA GLY A 141 0.17 0.38 16.31
C GLY A 141 1.27 -0.47 15.68
N LYS A 142 1.52 -1.65 16.25
CA LYS A 142 2.51 -2.60 15.75
C LYS A 142 1.79 -3.83 15.23
N LEU A 143 2.31 -4.40 14.16
CA LEU A 143 1.83 -5.65 13.62
C LEU A 143 2.91 -6.71 13.76
N ASP A 144 2.60 -7.75 14.53
CA ASP A 144 3.33 -9.01 14.48
C ASP A 144 2.55 -9.96 13.58
N TYR A 145 3.05 -10.22 12.38
CA TYR A 145 2.34 -11.06 11.44
C TYR A 145 3.20 -12.19 10.87
N SER A 146 2.57 -13.34 10.77
CA SER A 146 3.03 -14.47 9.98
C SER A 146 1.92 -14.95 9.04
N LEU A 147 1.06 -14.02 8.60
CA LEU A 147 -0.01 -14.28 7.64
C LEU A 147 0.59 -14.57 6.27
N TYR A 148 0.47 -15.79 5.81
CA TYR A 148 0.86 -16.19 4.46
C TYR A 148 -0.36 -16.18 3.54
N ALA A 149 -0.35 -15.31 2.54
CA ALA A 149 -1.42 -15.21 1.53
C ALA A 149 -0.82 -15.37 0.12
N PRO A 150 -0.60 -16.62 -0.31
CA PRO A 150 0.15 -16.92 -1.55
C PRO A 150 -0.50 -16.38 -2.81
N ASN A 151 -1.80 -16.25 -2.82
CA ASN A 151 -2.58 -15.82 -3.98
C ASN A 151 -3.03 -14.36 -3.93
N ALA A 152 -2.58 -13.60 -2.91
CA ALA A 152 -2.90 -12.18 -2.81
C ALA A 152 -2.26 -11.39 -3.94
N GLN A 153 -3.08 -10.66 -4.71
CA GLN A 153 -2.63 -9.83 -5.84
C GLN A 153 -2.41 -8.38 -5.41
N ASN A 154 -3.25 -7.87 -4.51
CA ASN A 154 -3.19 -6.50 -4.00
C ASN A 154 -2.87 -6.55 -2.51
N VAL A 155 -1.75 -5.94 -2.13
CA VAL A 155 -1.28 -5.90 -0.76
C VAL A 155 -1.01 -4.46 -0.35
N GLU A 156 -1.69 -4.01 0.69
CA GLU A 156 -1.56 -2.67 1.24
C GLU A 156 -1.28 -2.78 2.73
N ILE A 157 -0.15 -2.23 3.15
CA ILE A 157 0.34 -2.35 4.52
C ILE A 157 0.82 -0.99 4.99
N CYS A 158 0.18 -0.48 6.03
CA CYS A 158 0.54 0.78 6.67
C CYS A 158 0.90 0.54 8.12
N GLY A 159 2.07 1.03 8.55
CA GLY A 159 2.52 0.97 9.92
C GLY A 159 3.81 0.18 10.15
N LYS A 160 4.22 0.09 11.40
CA LYS A 160 5.47 -0.56 11.80
C LYS A 160 5.26 -2.05 12.05
N PHE A 161 6.15 -2.87 11.52
CA PHE A 161 6.15 -4.31 11.74
C PHE A 161 7.20 -4.73 12.76
N THR A 162 6.86 -5.69 13.58
CA THR A 162 7.78 -6.25 14.58
C THR A 162 8.57 -7.44 14.03
N ASP A 163 8.03 -8.17 13.04
CA ASP A 163 8.75 -9.28 12.43
C ASP A 163 9.54 -8.80 11.20
N THR A 164 10.85 -8.67 11.39
CA THR A 164 11.80 -8.33 10.31
C THR A 164 12.49 -9.54 9.69
N LYS A 165 12.12 -10.76 10.09
CA LYS A 165 12.83 -12.00 9.69
C LYS A 165 12.52 -12.41 8.26
N LYS A 166 11.34 -12.09 7.76
CA LYS A 166 10.91 -12.42 6.40
C LYS A 166 10.62 -11.16 5.58
N SER A 167 10.83 -11.26 4.28
CA SER A 167 10.48 -10.20 3.35
C SER A 167 9.00 -10.23 2.99
N TYR A 168 8.47 -9.12 2.49
CA TYR A 168 7.06 -9.02 2.09
C TYR A 168 6.68 -10.03 1.00
N GLY A 169 7.55 -10.26 0.02
CA GLY A 169 7.28 -11.24 -1.02
C GLY A 169 7.28 -12.70 -0.53
N GLN A 170 7.86 -13.00 0.62
CA GLN A 170 7.74 -14.33 1.24
C GLN A 170 6.37 -14.56 1.88
N TYR A 171 5.68 -13.48 2.30
CA TYR A 171 4.31 -13.55 2.78
C TYR A 171 3.28 -13.46 1.65
N PHE A 172 3.59 -12.72 0.59
CA PHE A 172 2.71 -12.41 -0.53
C PHE A 172 3.41 -12.61 -1.87
N PRO A 173 3.82 -13.83 -2.20
CA PRO A 173 4.72 -14.08 -3.35
C PRO A 173 4.11 -13.70 -4.71
N ASP A 174 2.82 -13.81 -4.88
CA ASP A 174 2.12 -13.56 -6.14
C ASP A 174 1.54 -12.13 -6.23
N ALA A 175 1.90 -11.26 -5.28
CA ALA A 175 1.41 -9.88 -5.30
C ALA A 175 1.92 -9.14 -6.54
N SER A 176 0.99 -8.54 -7.28
CA SER A 176 1.25 -7.71 -8.45
C SER A 176 1.23 -6.22 -8.12
N GLU A 177 0.48 -5.82 -7.10
CA GLU A 177 0.39 -4.46 -6.60
C GLU A 177 0.66 -4.43 -5.10
N VAL A 178 1.66 -3.65 -4.70
CA VAL A 178 2.08 -3.55 -3.30
C VAL A 178 2.23 -2.08 -2.90
N ILE A 179 1.57 -1.73 -1.80
CA ILE A 179 1.63 -0.43 -1.14
C ILE A 179 2.17 -0.65 0.27
N LEU A 180 3.29 -0.01 0.59
CA LEU A 180 3.93 -0.06 1.89
C LEU A 180 4.11 1.36 2.43
N GLU A 181 3.33 1.71 3.47
CA GLU A 181 3.37 3.03 4.07
C GLU A 181 3.84 2.97 5.53
N GLU A 182 4.70 3.90 5.92
CA GLU A 182 5.27 4.01 7.27
C GLU A 182 5.86 2.70 7.81
N THR A 183 6.18 1.76 6.91
CA THR A 183 6.78 0.47 7.25
C THR A 183 8.28 0.61 7.43
N ASN A 184 8.90 -0.34 8.15
CA ASN A 184 10.35 -0.40 8.32
C ASN A 184 11.01 -1.00 7.07
N ILE A 185 11.01 -0.25 5.97
CA ILE A 185 11.70 -0.64 4.74
C ILE A 185 13.12 -0.09 4.82
N GLY A 186 14.08 -0.92 5.03
CA GLY A 186 15.48 -0.48 5.14
C GLY A 186 16.47 -1.64 5.21
N GLY A 187 15.98 -2.86 5.29
CA GLY A 187 16.81 -4.06 5.27
C GLY A 187 17.13 -4.54 3.85
N ASN A 188 18.25 -5.25 3.69
CA ASN A 188 18.76 -5.70 2.39
C ASN A 188 17.79 -6.62 1.61
N ASN A 189 16.81 -7.24 2.25
CA ASN A 189 15.93 -8.24 1.64
C ASN A 189 14.43 -7.98 1.83
N THR A 190 14.02 -6.85 2.37
CA THR A 190 12.60 -6.56 2.71
C THR A 190 11.66 -6.72 1.51
N LEU A 191 12.13 -6.41 0.30
CA LEU A 191 11.37 -6.50 -0.96
C LEU A 191 11.62 -7.82 -1.71
N ALA A 192 12.28 -8.80 -1.12
CA ALA A 192 12.56 -10.08 -1.76
C ALA A 192 11.33 -10.99 -1.81
N GLY A 193 11.32 -11.93 -2.75
CA GLY A 193 10.35 -13.03 -2.82
C GLY A 193 9.12 -12.78 -3.69
N PHE A 194 8.90 -11.58 -4.19
CA PHE A 194 7.86 -11.32 -5.20
C PHE A 194 8.21 -11.99 -6.53
N LYS A 195 7.21 -12.64 -7.15
CA LYS A 195 7.39 -13.35 -8.43
C LYS A 195 6.89 -12.57 -9.64
N GLY A 196 5.98 -11.62 -9.44
CA GLY A 196 5.32 -10.92 -10.53
C GLY A 196 4.92 -9.49 -10.19
N LEU A 197 5.68 -8.80 -9.33
CA LEU A 197 5.39 -7.45 -8.88
C LEU A 197 5.42 -6.48 -10.07
N GLN A 198 4.33 -5.72 -10.25
CA GLN A 198 4.10 -4.79 -11.35
C GLN A 198 4.05 -3.34 -10.87
N THR A 199 3.40 -3.10 -9.75
CA THR A 199 3.26 -1.77 -9.15
C THR A 199 3.75 -1.79 -7.71
N LEU A 200 4.65 -0.86 -7.39
CA LEU A 200 5.19 -0.71 -6.05
C LEU A 200 5.09 0.76 -5.61
N TYR A 201 4.40 0.99 -4.49
CA TYR A 201 4.37 2.26 -3.79
C TYR A 201 5.02 2.10 -2.42
N LEU A 202 6.00 2.95 -2.13
CA LEU A 202 6.74 2.97 -0.88
C LEU A 202 6.64 4.37 -0.27
N SER A 203 6.22 4.49 0.97
CA SER A 203 6.13 5.78 1.64
C SER A 203 6.54 5.70 3.11
N GLY A 204 7.29 6.69 3.57
CA GLY A 204 7.58 6.83 5.00
C GLY A 204 8.93 7.43 5.30
N LYS A 205 8.97 8.24 6.37
CA LYS A 205 10.19 8.90 6.86
C LYS A 205 11.25 7.94 7.43
N ALA A 206 10.82 6.74 7.83
CA ALA A 206 11.72 5.69 8.31
C ALA A 206 12.56 5.06 7.18
N ILE A 207 12.22 5.32 5.91
CA ILE A 207 12.96 4.83 4.75
C ILE A 207 14.22 5.67 4.58
N THR A 208 15.32 5.25 5.20
CA THR A 208 16.64 5.93 5.12
C THR A 208 17.53 5.39 4.01
N SER A 209 17.24 4.19 3.52
CA SER A 209 17.90 3.55 2.38
C SER A 209 16.94 2.64 1.65
N LEU A 210 17.16 2.45 0.35
CA LEU A 210 16.39 1.53 -0.49
C LEU A 210 17.34 0.62 -1.28
N ASN A 211 17.07 -0.67 -1.24
CA ASN A 211 17.75 -1.67 -2.05
C ASN A 211 16.75 -2.33 -3.00
N PHE A 212 16.87 -2.02 -4.28
CA PHE A 212 16.01 -2.59 -5.33
C PHE A 212 16.57 -3.90 -5.93
N SER A 213 17.73 -4.40 -5.47
CA SER A 213 18.32 -5.63 -6.02
C SER A 213 17.38 -6.84 -5.97
N PRO A 214 16.55 -7.02 -4.92
CA PRO A 214 15.58 -8.11 -4.89
C PRO A 214 14.48 -8.02 -5.95
N LEU A 215 14.27 -6.83 -6.53
CA LEU A 215 13.24 -6.59 -7.53
C LEU A 215 13.71 -6.85 -8.97
N LYS A 216 15.00 -7.09 -9.14
CA LYS A 216 15.57 -7.45 -10.44
C LYS A 216 14.80 -8.65 -11.02
N ASN A 217 14.33 -8.57 -12.24
CA ASN A 217 13.50 -9.55 -12.92
C ASN A 217 11.99 -9.51 -12.61
N ASN A 218 11.52 -8.67 -11.69
CA ASN A 218 10.09 -8.41 -11.60
C ASN A 218 9.64 -7.49 -12.75
N PRO A 219 8.44 -7.69 -13.30
CA PRO A 219 7.92 -6.90 -14.42
C PRO A 219 7.38 -5.54 -13.97
N ILE A 220 8.12 -4.83 -13.10
CA ILE A 220 7.68 -3.56 -12.53
C ILE A 220 7.56 -2.52 -13.63
N TYR A 221 6.36 -2.00 -13.83
CA TYR A 221 6.11 -0.90 -14.75
C TYR A 221 5.84 0.45 -14.05
N SER A 222 5.46 0.43 -12.75
CA SER A 222 5.24 1.63 -11.95
C SER A 222 5.92 1.53 -10.59
N LEU A 223 6.79 2.49 -10.29
CA LEU A 223 7.46 2.63 -9.00
C LEU A 223 7.23 4.05 -8.47
N SER A 224 6.68 4.15 -7.28
CA SER A 224 6.52 5.39 -6.54
C SER A 224 7.20 5.30 -5.18
N VAL A 225 8.00 6.32 -4.85
CA VAL A 225 8.62 6.47 -3.52
C VAL A 225 8.27 7.85 -2.99
N GLU A 226 7.72 7.91 -1.78
CA GLU A 226 7.26 9.15 -1.18
C GLU A 226 7.74 9.29 0.27
N ARG A 227 8.08 10.51 0.66
CA ARG A 227 8.52 10.88 2.03
C ARG A 227 9.73 10.09 2.55
N ALA A 228 10.53 9.49 1.66
CA ALA A 228 11.73 8.74 2.04
C ALA A 228 12.88 9.67 2.43
N ALA A 229 13.56 9.35 3.54
CA ALA A 229 14.72 10.13 4.03
C ALA A 229 16.04 9.74 3.36
N CYS A 230 16.03 8.82 2.37
CA CYS A 230 17.22 8.39 1.67
C CYS A 230 17.85 9.53 0.86
N ARG A 231 19.18 9.69 0.96
CA ARG A 231 19.93 10.75 0.25
C ARG A 231 20.31 10.38 -1.18
N SER A 232 20.37 9.11 -1.48
CA SER A 232 20.65 8.56 -2.80
C SER A 232 19.81 7.32 -3.05
N MET A 233 19.65 6.95 -4.33
CA MET A 233 18.88 5.80 -4.74
C MET A 233 19.58 5.14 -5.92
N ASP A 234 19.95 3.87 -5.79
CA ASP A 234 20.53 3.12 -6.90
C ASP A 234 19.41 2.53 -7.76
N LEU A 235 19.31 3.02 -8.99
CA LEU A 235 18.34 2.56 -9.97
C LEU A 235 18.87 1.41 -10.86
N SER A 236 20.14 1.00 -10.67
CA SER A 236 20.78 -0.03 -11.50
C SER A 236 20.05 -1.38 -11.51
N PRO A 237 19.48 -1.86 -10.39
CA PRO A 237 18.72 -3.10 -10.41
C PRO A 237 17.45 -3.05 -11.25
N LEU A 238 16.91 -1.84 -11.49
CA LEU A 238 15.66 -1.64 -12.23
C LEU A 238 15.84 -1.65 -13.75
N LYS A 239 17.08 -1.73 -14.26
CA LYS A 239 17.34 -1.72 -15.69
C LYS A 239 16.69 -2.88 -16.46
N THR A 240 16.47 -4.02 -15.80
CA THR A 240 15.80 -5.19 -16.37
C THR A 240 14.28 -5.16 -16.21
N CYS A 241 13.76 -4.23 -15.42
CA CYS A 241 12.32 -4.02 -15.24
C CYS A 241 11.77 -3.22 -16.44
N LYS A 242 10.48 -3.42 -16.73
CA LYS A 242 9.79 -2.68 -17.81
C LYS A 242 9.21 -1.35 -17.31
N LEU A 243 10.01 -0.58 -16.55
CA LEU A 243 9.57 0.62 -15.87
C LEU A 243 9.06 1.67 -16.87
N LYS A 244 7.79 2.06 -16.71
CA LYS A 244 7.09 3.08 -17.51
C LYS A 244 6.89 4.37 -16.74
N VAL A 245 6.69 4.28 -15.44
CA VAL A 245 6.44 5.41 -14.54
C VAL A 245 7.39 5.32 -13.35
N LEU A 246 8.12 6.40 -13.09
CA LEU A 246 8.91 6.60 -11.87
C LEU A 246 8.44 7.88 -11.20
N SER A 247 8.04 7.78 -9.94
CA SER A 247 7.61 8.91 -9.11
C SER A 247 8.41 8.96 -7.83
N LEU A 248 9.07 10.09 -7.59
CA LEU A 248 9.80 10.40 -6.36
C LEU A 248 9.23 11.70 -5.80
N LYS A 249 8.59 11.64 -4.63
CA LYS A 249 7.98 12.80 -3.99
C LYS A 249 8.47 12.97 -2.57
N ASP A 250 8.75 14.20 -2.19
CA ASP A 250 9.16 14.55 -0.81
C ASP A 250 10.31 13.69 -0.28
N CYS A 251 11.18 13.23 -1.17
CA CYS A 251 12.32 12.38 -0.83
C CYS A 251 13.57 13.22 -0.55
N GLY A 252 14.44 12.76 0.38
CA GLY A 252 15.70 13.39 0.71
C GLY A 252 16.80 13.29 -0.38
N VAL A 253 16.48 12.73 -1.53
CA VAL A 253 17.41 12.41 -2.61
C VAL A 253 18.05 13.68 -3.17
N ASN A 254 19.37 13.77 -3.12
CA ASN A 254 20.15 14.92 -3.60
C ASN A 254 20.95 14.64 -4.89
N SER A 255 21.03 13.37 -5.31
CA SER A 255 21.58 12.95 -6.60
C SER A 255 20.85 11.73 -7.15
N LEU A 256 20.65 11.70 -8.46
CA LEU A 256 20.05 10.58 -9.20
C LEU A 256 20.79 10.34 -10.51
N ASN A 257 21.02 9.08 -10.85
CA ASN A 257 21.57 8.67 -12.11
C ASN A 257 20.51 7.88 -12.89
N PHE A 258 20.03 8.44 -14.01
CA PHE A 258 19.03 7.78 -14.87
C PHE A 258 19.65 6.89 -15.96
N GLN A 259 20.99 6.80 -16.07
CA GLN A 259 21.65 5.98 -17.07
C GLN A 259 21.21 4.50 -17.05
N PRO A 260 20.99 3.87 -15.90
CA PRO A 260 20.47 2.49 -15.85
C PRO A 260 19.10 2.32 -16.54
N LEU A 261 18.31 3.38 -16.61
CA LEU A 261 16.96 3.36 -17.20
C LEU A 261 16.93 3.79 -18.68
N ALA A 262 18.10 3.98 -19.32
CA ALA A 262 18.18 4.46 -20.69
C ALA A 262 17.48 3.55 -21.73
N THR A 263 17.38 2.25 -21.43
CA THR A 263 16.68 1.25 -22.27
C THR A 263 15.29 0.90 -21.75
N SER A 264 14.90 1.40 -20.58
CA SER A 264 13.56 1.19 -20.03
C SER A 264 12.52 2.00 -20.82
N PRO A 265 11.29 1.51 -20.97
CA PRO A 265 10.22 2.25 -21.65
C PRO A 265 9.65 3.38 -20.78
N LEU A 266 10.51 4.06 -20.01
CA LEU A 266 10.11 5.11 -19.08
C LEU A 266 9.57 6.32 -19.84
N HIS A 267 8.27 6.56 -19.72
CA HIS A 267 7.61 7.67 -20.41
C HIS A 267 7.12 8.77 -19.45
N LYS A 268 6.98 8.48 -18.15
CA LYS A 268 6.64 9.49 -17.14
C LYS A 268 7.65 9.50 -15.99
N LEU A 269 8.16 10.69 -15.68
CA LEU A 269 9.08 10.90 -14.57
C LEU A 269 8.57 12.06 -13.71
N TYR A 270 8.37 11.77 -12.43
CA TYR A 270 8.01 12.75 -11.39
C TYR A 270 9.15 12.83 -10.39
N VAL A 271 9.71 14.01 -10.18
CA VAL A 271 10.70 14.30 -9.14
C VAL A 271 10.29 15.58 -8.44
N ILE A 272 9.47 15.41 -7.42
CA ILE A 272 8.77 16.51 -6.74
C ILE A 272 9.33 16.67 -5.33
N ASN A 273 9.61 17.89 -4.92
CA ASN A 273 10.12 18.23 -3.58
C ASN A 273 11.38 17.42 -3.17
N CYS A 274 12.24 17.09 -4.12
CA CYS A 274 13.52 16.41 -3.87
C CYS A 274 14.68 17.42 -3.97
N PRO A 275 15.66 17.45 -3.03
CA PRO A 275 16.73 18.45 -2.99
C PRO A 275 17.87 18.15 -3.97
N LEU A 276 17.53 17.74 -5.20
CA LEU A 276 18.50 17.44 -6.25
C LEU A 276 19.40 18.65 -6.52
N LYS A 277 20.71 18.44 -6.52
CA LYS A 277 21.71 19.45 -6.87
C LYS A 277 21.89 19.59 -8.39
N LYS A 278 21.67 18.48 -9.12
CA LYS A 278 21.72 18.40 -10.57
C LYS A 278 20.63 17.44 -11.05
N ILE A 279 20.13 17.66 -12.25
CA ILE A 279 19.26 16.74 -12.92
C ILE A 279 19.71 16.55 -14.39
N ASP A 280 19.97 15.31 -14.78
CA ASP A 280 20.29 14.92 -16.16
C ASP A 280 19.30 13.87 -16.62
N VAL A 281 18.39 14.27 -17.48
CA VAL A 281 17.38 13.40 -18.10
C VAL A 281 17.78 12.91 -19.49
N SER A 282 18.97 13.28 -19.97
CA SER A 282 19.44 12.91 -21.31
C SER A 282 19.52 11.40 -21.57
N PRO A 283 19.75 10.52 -20.57
CA PRO A 283 19.64 9.07 -20.78
C PRO A 283 18.26 8.62 -21.25
N LEU A 284 17.20 9.37 -20.89
CA LEU A 284 15.80 9.05 -21.19
C LEU A 284 15.30 9.68 -22.49
N LYS A 285 16.20 10.20 -23.33
CA LYS A 285 15.89 10.99 -24.53
C LYS A 285 14.96 10.32 -25.54
N ASN A 286 14.99 8.97 -25.61
CA ASN A 286 14.25 8.21 -26.61
C ASN A 286 12.88 7.71 -26.10
N THR A 287 12.58 7.85 -24.80
CA THR A 287 11.40 7.24 -24.19
C THR A 287 10.54 8.25 -23.43
N LEU A 288 11.14 9.19 -22.71
CA LEU A 288 10.41 10.12 -21.85
C LEU A 288 9.48 11.05 -22.64
N THR A 289 8.21 11.07 -22.26
CA THR A 289 7.18 11.92 -22.87
C THR A 289 6.65 12.98 -21.90
N GLU A 290 6.77 12.74 -20.60
CA GLU A 290 6.23 13.63 -19.56
C GLU A 290 7.21 13.75 -18.40
N LEU A 291 7.52 14.99 -18.01
CA LEU A 291 8.48 15.31 -16.96
C LEU A 291 7.87 16.31 -15.98
N TRP A 292 7.77 15.91 -14.72
CA TRP A 292 7.30 16.74 -13.63
C TRP A 292 8.42 16.96 -12.61
N LEU A 293 8.74 18.22 -12.37
CA LEU A 293 9.83 18.65 -11.49
C LEU A 293 9.35 19.75 -10.55
N GLY A 294 10.08 19.95 -9.46
CA GLY A 294 9.88 21.11 -8.59
C GLY A 294 8.98 20.85 -7.40
N THR A 295 8.14 21.81 -7.10
CA THR A 295 7.22 21.77 -5.95
C THR A 295 5.79 21.85 -6.48
N LEU A 296 4.94 20.96 -6.03
CA LEU A 296 3.50 21.07 -6.28
C LEU A 296 2.93 22.14 -5.32
N GLN A 297 2.85 23.39 -5.78
CA GLN A 297 1.96 24.36 -5.15
C GLN A 297 0.57 24.14 -5.76
N ASN A 298 -0.41 23.77 -4.92
CA ASN A 298 -1.82 23.51 -5.28
C ASN A 298 -2.10 22.17 -5.96
N THR A 299 -1.97 21.08 -5.26
CA THR A 299 -2.90 19.97 -5.43
C THR A 299 -3.98 20.10 -4.37
N TYR A 300 -5.25 19.98 -4.77
CA TYR A 300 -6.45 20.01 -3.92
C TYR A 300 -6.52 18.81 -2.95
N PHE A 301 -5.46 18.53 -2.22
CA PHE A 301 -5.44 17.57 -1.15
C PHE A 301 -5.17 18.30 0.16
N TRP A 302 -6.19 18.37 0.96
CA TRP A 302 -6.22 18.88 2.33
C TRP A 302 -5.38 17.98 3.24
N GLU A 303 -4.08 18.13 3.22
CA GLU A 303 -3.24 17.83 4.36
C GLU A 303 -2.24 18.98 4.49
N GLU A 304 -2.45 19.81 5.50
CA GLU A 304 -1.41 20.67 6.07
C GLU A 304 -0.27 19.78 6.58
N ILE A 305 0.53 19.29 5.66
CA ILE A 305 1.77 18.65 6.04
C ILE A 305 2.77 19.79 6.27
N ASN A 306 2.94 20.17 7.53
CA ASN A 306 4.03 20.99 8.05
C ASN A 306 5.38 20.26 7.83
N HIS A 307 5.68 19.89 6.60
CA HIS A 307 6.98 19.38 6.20
C HIS A 307 7.80 20.52 5.65
N LYS A 308 8.94 20.72 6.26
CA LYS A 308 10.01 21.56 5.72
C LYS A 308 10.28 21.08 4.28
N GLN A 309 9.63 21.71 3.31
CA GLN A 309 9.71 21.33 1.90
C GLN A 309 11.17 21.38 1.47
N THR A 310 11.72 20.24 1.11
CA THR A 310 13.06 20.17 0.55
C THR A 310 13.00 20.67 -0.88
N LYS A 311 13.56 21.86 -1.11
CA LYS A 311 13.51 22.50 -2.43
C LYS A 311 14.61 21.96 -3.35
N PRO A 312 14.33 21.77 -4.64
CA PRO A 312 15.34 21.50 -5.66
C PRO A 312 16.43 22.58 -5.67
N LYS A 313 17.67 22.21 -5.99
CA LYS A 313 18.84 23.08 -6.00
C LYS A 313 19.55 23.20 -7.34
N TYR A 314 19.06 22.50 -8.39
CA TYR A 314 19.64 22.58 -9.73
C TYR A 314 19.34 23.92 -10.39
N GLN A 315 20.31 24.44 -11.13
CA GLN A 315 20.23 25.73 -11.83
C GLN A 315 20.00 25.57 -13.35
N LEU A 316 20.28 24.40 -13.88
CA LEU A 316 20.15 24.09 -15.31
C LEU A 316 19.25 22.88 -15.51
N LEU A 317 18.30 23.00 -16.44
CA LEU A 317 17.54 21.91 -17.00
C LEU A 317 17.84 21.81 -18.51
N ASP A 318 18.63 20.82 -18.91
CA ASP A 318 18.99 20.59 -20.32
C ASP A 318 18.07 19.57 -20.95
N LEU A 319 17.15 20.03 -21.80
CA LEU A 319 16.20 19.22 -22.55
C LEU A 319 16.56 19.11 -24.04
N SER A 320 17.69 19.69 -24.46
CA SER A 320 18.06 19.84 -25.86
C SER A 320 18.19 18.52 -26.64
N LYS A 321 18.45 17.42 -25.94
CA LYS A 321 18.59 16.08 -26.52
C LYS A 321 17.32 15.25 -26.54
N MET A 322 16.24 15.74 -25.93
CA MET A 322 15.00 14.99 -25.77
C MET A 322 14.25 14.88 -27.10
N LYS A 323 13.92 13.63 -27.52
CA LYS A 323 13.31 13.38 -28.84
C LYS A 323 11.80 13.14 -28.78
N LYS A 324 11.27 12.73 -27.62
CA LYS A 324 9.86 12.34 -27.44
C LYS A 324 9.13 13.14 -26.38
N LEU A 325 9.84 14.04 -25.69
CA LEU A 325 9.27 14.81 -24.59
C LEU A 325 8.17 15.76 -25.10
N LYS A 326 6.96 15.60 -24.56
CA LYS A 326 5.76 16.38 -24.94
C LYS A 326 5.37 17.40 -23.89
N ARG A 327 5.48 17.06 -22.62
CA ARG A 327 5.06 17.91 -21.50
C ARG A 327 6.14 18.03 -20.44
N VAL A 328 6.37 19.25 -20.00
CA VAL A 328 7.31 19.56 -18.92
C VAL A 328 6.64 20.53 -17.95
N TYR A 329 6.65 20.13 -16.68
CA TYR A 329 6.19 20.95 -15.55
C TYR A 329 7.36 21.10 -14.59
N ALA A 330 7.93 22.29 -14.50
CA ALA A 330 9.04 22.61 -13.59
C ALA A 330 8.64 23.79 -12.69
N CYS A 331 7.66 23.55 -11.82
CA CYS A 331 7.05 24.57 -10.99
C CYS A 331 7.75 24.69 -9.63
N GLY A 332 7.89 25.93 -9.13
CA GLY A 332 8.45 26.17 -7.79
C GLY A 332 9.94 25.86 -7.64
N VAL A 333 10.70 25.78 -8.72
CA VAL A 333 12.16 25.58 -8.73
C VAL A 333 12.85 26.93 -8.73
N ALA A 334 12.88 27.61 -7.58
CA ALA A 334 13.47 28.95 -7.45
C ALA A 334 14.98 29.01 -7.81
N SER A 335 15.68 27.89 -7.79
CA SER A 335 17.10 27.81 -8.18
C SER A 335 17.33 27.69 -9.68
N LEU A 336 16.29 27.38 -10.48
CA LEU A 336 16.40 27.15 -11.92
C LEU A 336 16.63 28.47 -12.67
N LYS A 337 17.79 28.64 -13.26
CA LYS A 337 18.18 29.84 -14.03
C LYS A 337 18.11 29.64 -15.54
N THR A 338 18.27 28.39 -16.00
CA THR A 338 18.39 28.10 -17.42
C THR A 338 17.64 26.84 -17.80
N VAL A 339 16.80 26.93 -18.82
CA VAL A 339 16.21 25.78 -19.51
C VAL A 339 16.74 25.76 -20.94
N LYS A 340 17.40 24.65 -21.32
CA LYS A 340 18.06 24.51 -22.60
C LYS A 340 17.21 23.64 -23.52
N LEU A 341 16.68 24.22 -24.59
CA LEU A 341 15.80 23.56 -25.54
C LEU A 341 16.48 23.26 -26.90
N LYS A 342 17.65 23.82 -27.13
CA LYS A 342 18.40 23.70 -28.38
C LYS A 342 19.76 23.09 -28.13
N ASP A 343 20.11 22.07 -28.91
CA ASP A 343 21.46 21.51 -28.91
C ASP A 343 22.44 22.48 -29.59
N THR A 344 23.48 22.88 -28.89
CA THR A 344 24.47 23.85 -29.39
C THR A 344 25.33 23.28 -30.50
N LYS A 345 25.54 21.97 -30.53
CA LYS A 345 26.36 21.29 -31.54
C LYS A 345 25.58 21.06 -32.86
N THR A 346 24.41 20.47 -32.73
CA THR A 346 23.59 20.12 -33.92
C THR A 346 22.66 21.25 -34.35
N LYS A 347 22.55 22.33 -33.57
CA LYS A 347 21.60 23.43 -33.80
C LYS A 347 20.11 23.01 -33.82
N GLN A 348 19.81 21.75 -33.49
CA GLN A 348 18.45 21.23 -33.47
C GLN A 348 17.77 21.61 -32.18
N SER A 349 16.50 22.02 -32.28
CA SER A 349 15.61 22.27 -31.14
C SER A 349 14.75 21.03 -30.86
N ILE A 350 14.29 20.90 -29.62
CA ILE A 350 13.29 19.90 -29.26
C ILE A 350 11.99 20.16 -30.04
N ARG A 351 11.61 19.22 -30.92
CA ARG A 351 10.44 19.37 -31.81
C ARG A 351 9.17 18.74 -31.26
N SER A 352 9.31 17.86 -30.29
CA SER A 352 8.19 17.10 -29.70
C SER A 352 7.47 17.82 -28.58
N LEU A 353 8.04 18.92 -28.06
CA LEU A 353 7.51 19.63 -26.90
C LEU A 353 6.21 20.39 -27.27
N LEU A 354 5.13 20.07 -26.56
CA LEU A 354 3.83 20.68 -26.73
C LEU A 354 3.52 21.68 -25.60
N GLU A 355 3.95 21.35 -24.40
CA GLU A 355 3.66 22.12 -23.19
C GLU A 355 4.90 22.29 -22.33
N LEU A 356 5.18 23.52 -21.92
CA LEU A 356 6.26 23.86 -21.00
C LEU A 356 5.74 24.84 -19.95
N HIS A 357 5.64 24.37 -18.71
CA HIS A 357 5.20 25.13 -17.57
C HIS A 357 6.35 25.42 -16.62
N LEU A 358 6.73 26.69 -16.49
CA LEU A 358 7.83 27.17 -15.64
C LEU A 358 7.27 28.18 -14.64
N TYR A 359 6.58 27.70 -13.62
CA TYR A 359 5.94 28.57 -12.61
C TYR A 359 6.81 28.69 -11.35
N GLY A 360 7.06 29.92 -10.87
CA GLY A 360 7.86 30.14 -9.67
C GLY A 360 9.30 29.66 -9.80
N THR A 361 9.86 29.71 -11.00
CA THR A 361 11.29 29.50 -11.27
C THR A 361 12.04 30.83 -11.11
N GLY A 362 13.35 30.77 -10.80
CA GLY A 362 14.21 31.94 -10.66
C GLY A 362 14.49 32.70 -11.95
#